data_462d797b0a4cc2e68e7385aa6bfe10b4
#
_entry.id   462d797b0a4cc2e68e7385aa6bfe10b4
#
_cell.length_a   1.000
_cell.length_b   1.000
_cell.length_c   1.000
_cell.angle_alpha   90.00
_cell.angle_beta   90.00
_cell.angle_gamma   90.00
#
_symmetry.space_group_name_H-M   'P 1'
#
loop_
_entity.id
_entity.type
_entity.pdbx_description
1 polymer ?
#
loop_
_entity_poly.entity_id
_entity_poly.type
_entity_poly.pdbx_seq_one_letter_code
_entity_poly.pdbx_strand_id
1 'polypeptide(L)'
;MKRKFRIVGIGGTFDEFHKGHRSLLEKAFEVGDLVWIGLSTDEFAKKLQKNHEIASYENRMNDLRRFLREKGLLSRARITPLDDPYGPAATSREIEAIVVSRETEPGARKINLLRRENGLPPLEVIVIDMVPAENHVPISTTRIRRGEIDREGHLLKRAKGKSQV
;
A
#
# COMPACT_ATOMS: atom_id res chain seq x y z
N MET A 1 5.64 24.16 1.81
CA MET A 1 5.92 23.81 0.42
C MET A 1 4.65 23.30 -0.27
N LYS A 2 4.38 23.80 -1.47
CA LYS A 2 3.17 23.42 -2.18
C LYS A 2 3.32 21.97 -2.72
N ARG A 3 2.31 21.14 -2.44
CA ARG A 3 2.33 19.75 -2.91
C ARG A 3 1.96 19.70 -4.39
N LYS A 4 2.45 18.68 -5.08
CA LYS A 4 2.31 18.57 -6.54
C LYS A 4 0.90 18.22 -7.00
N PHE A 5 0.16 17.43 -6.21
CA PHE A 5 -1.17 16.94 -6.58
C PHE A 5 -2.19 17.27 -5.50
N ARG A 6 -3.45 17.46 -5.92
CA ARG A 6 -4.54 17.66 -4.97
C ARG A 6 -4.94 16.34 -4.31
N ILE A 7 -5.18 15.31 -5.12
CA ILE A 7 -5.58 13.99 -4.61
C ILE A 7 -4.70 12.91 -5.25
N VAL A 8 -4.09 12.12 -4.39
CA VAL A 8 -3.24 11.00 -4.78
C VAL A 8 -3.90 9.71 -4.31
N GLY A 9 -3.93 8.70 -5.17
CA GLY A 9 -4.45 7.39 -4.83
C GLY A 9 -3.36 6.44 -4.37
N ILE A 10 -3.69 5.58 -3.45
CA ILE A 10 -2.85 4.47 -3.01
C ILE A 10 -3.77 3.34 -2.59
N GLY A 11 -3.41 2.12 -2.89
CA GLY A 11 -4.24 0.97 -2.53
C GLY A 11 -3.41 -0.18 -2.00
N GLY A 12 -4.02 -1.00 -1.18
CA GLY A 12 -3.35 -2.18 -0.65
C GLY A 12 -4.13 -2.88 0.42
N THR A 13 -3.59 -3.99 0.87
CA THR A 13 -4.15 -4.78 1.96
C THR A 13 -3.70 -4.23 3.31
N PHE A 14 -2.48 -3.73 3.39
CA PHE A 14 -1.87 -3.18 4.61
C PHE A 14 -1.92 -4.17 5.78
N ASP A 15 -1.72 -5.45 5.48
CA ASP A 15 -1.66 -6.50 6.49
C ASP A 15 -0.27 -6.49 7.14
N GLU A 16 -0.20 -6.77 8.45
CA GLU A 16 1.06 -6.69 9.20
C GLU A 16 1.76 -5.35 8.94
N PHE A 17 1.05 -4.26 9.16
CA PHE A 17 1.49 -2.91 8.83
C PHE A 17 2.99 -2.70 9.10
N HIS A 18 3.76 -2.58 8.04
CA HIS A 18 5.23 -2.60 8.13
C HIS A 18 5.86 -1.36 7.48
N LYS A 19 7.18 -1.29 7.56
CA LYS A 19 7.96 -0.15 7.07
C LYS A 19 7.73 0.14 5.58
N GLY A 20 7.51 -0.90 4.76
CA GLY A 20 7.18 -0.72 3.35
C GLY A 20 5.86 0.01 3.15
N HIS A 21 4.84 -0.32 3.94
CA HIS A 21 3.56 0.38 3.91
C HIS A 21 3.72 1.84 4.32
N ARG A 22 4.52 2.10 5.36
CA ARG A 22 4.75 3.46 5.84
C ARG A 22 5.46 4.30 4.79
N SER A 23 6.43 3.73 4.07
CA SER A 23 7.13 4.44 3.01
C SER A 23 6.22 4.84 1.86
N LEU A 24 5.30 3.95 1.46
CA LEU A 24 4.30 4.26 0.43
C LEU A 24 3.41 5.41 0.87
N LEU A 25 2.91 5.35 2.10
CA LEU A 25 2.03 6.38 2.64
C LEU A 25 2.75 7.71 2.78
N GLU A 26 3.97 7.71 3.31
CA GLU A 26 4.76 8.92 3.46
C GLU A 26 4.98 9.62 2.12
N LYS A 27 5.29 8.85 1.07
CA LYS A 27 5.43 9.42 -0.27
C LYS A 27 4.13 10.01 -0.78
N ALA A 28 3.02 9.30 -0.60
CA ALA A 28 1.71 9.78 -1.03
C ALA A 28 1.36 11.11 -0.35
N PHE A 29 1.57 11.22 0.96
CA PHE A 29 1.28 12.46 1.69
C PHE A 29 2.29 13.58 1.42
N GLU A 30 3.48 13.22 0.97
CA GLU A 30 4.47 14.20 0.54
C GLU A 30 4.04 14.92 -0.74
N VAL A 31 3.47 14.17 -1.70
CA VAL A 31 3.15 14.71 -3.02
C VAL A 31 1.69 15.12 -3.20
N GLY A 32 0.79 14.66 -2.32
CA GLY A 32 -0.64 14.95 -2.42
C GLY A 32 -1.18 15.72 -1.23
N ASP A 33 -2.09 16.65 -1.49
CA ASP A 33 -2.77 17.37 -0.41
C ASP A 33 -3.69 16.41 0.36
N LEU A 34 -4.42 15.57 -0.36
CA LEU A 34 -5.28 14.53 0.19
C LEU A 34 -4.87 13.20 -0.42
N VAL A 35 -4.87 12.15 0.40
CA VAL A 35 -4.57 10.80 -0.06
C VAL A 35 -5.80 9.94 0.06
N TRP A 36 -6.23 9.37 -1.06
CA TRP A 36 -7.36 8.44 -1.11
C TRP A 36 -6.81 7.04 -1.04
N ILE A 37 -7.03 6.38 0.10
CA ILE A 37 -6.49 5.06 0.40
C ILE A 37 -7.57 4.01 0.18
N GLY A 38 -7.35 3.11 -0.77
CA GLY A 38 -8.20 1.94 -0.96
C GLY A 38 -7.68 0.80 -0.10
N LEU A 39 -8.45 0.38 0.88
CA LEU A 39 -8.08 -0.71 1.78
C LEU A 39 -8.84 -1.96 1.38
N SER A 40 -8.11 -3.02 0.99
CA SER A 40 -8.72 -4.25 0.49
C SER A 40 -9.72 -4.85 1.48
N THR A 41 -10.91 -5.22 0.98
CA THR A 41 -11.89 -5.95 1.79
C THR A 41 -11.33 -7.33 2.13
N ASP A 42 -11.93 -7.98 3.13
CA ASP A 42 -11.49 -9.33 3.50
C ASP A 42 -11.61 -10.31 2.34
N GLU A 43 -12.68 -10.22 1.56
CA GLU A 43 -12.88 -11.07 0.40
C GLU A 43 -11.82 -10.86 -0.67
N PHE A 44 -11.53 -9.60 -1.00
CA PHE A 44 -10.50 -9.29 -2.00
C PHE A 44 -9.11 -9.66 -1.49
N ALA A 45 -8.82 -9.40 -0.23
CA ALA A 45 -7.53 -9.74 0.36
C ALA A 45 -7.28 -11.26 0.31
N LYS A 46 -8.30 -12.06 0.57
CA LYS A 46 -8.19 -13.53 0.46
C LYS A 46 -7.88 -14.00 -0.95
N LYS A 47 -8.43 -13.34 -1.95
CA LYS A 47 -8.15 -13.65 -3.35
C LYS A 47 -6.69 -13.35 -3.72
N LEU A 48 -6.12 -12.30 -3.14
CA LEU A 48 -4.76 -11.89 -3.42
C LEU A 48 -3.72 -12.74 -2.70
N GLN A 49 -4.02 -13.17 -1.48
CA GLN A 49 -3.06 -13.84 -0.60
C GLN A 49 -3.66 -15.13 -0.06
N LYS A 50 -3.58 -16.19 -0.87
CA LYS A 50 -4.20 -17.47 -0.56
C LYS A 50 -3.44 -18.32 0.45
N ASN A 51 -2.17 -18.03 0.68
CA ASN A 51 -1.26 -18.93 1.41
C ASN A 51 -1.03 -18.58 2.88
N HIS A 52 -1.67 -17.56 3.41
CA HIS A 52 -1.54 -17.20 4.82
C HIS A 52 -2.76 -16.46 5.32
N GLU A 53 -2.91 -16.44 6.62
CA GLU A 53 -3.99 -15.71 7.24
C GLU A 53 -3.76 -14.20 7.13
N ILE A 54 -4.86 -13.48 6.97
CA ILE A 54 -4.85 -12.03 6.86
C ILE A 54 -5.71 -11.48 7.98
N ALA A 55 -5.23 -10.43 8.65
CA ALA A 55 -6.01 -9.75 9.67
C ALA A 55 -7.29 -9.20 9.06
N SER A 56 -8.34 -9.09 9.88
CA SER A 56 -9.62 -8.55 9.42
C SER A 56 -9.48 -7.13 8.91
N TYR A 57 -10.41 -6.73 8.04
CA TYR A 57 -10.48 -5.36 7.53
C TYR A 57 -10.46 -4.36 8.70
N GLU A 58 -11.25 -4.61 9.74
CA GLU A 58 -11.32 -3.72 10.90
C GLU A 58 -9.97 -3.58 11.58
N ASN A 59 -9.26 -4.67 11.80
CA ASN A 59 -7.93 -4.63 12.44
C ASN A 59 -6.92 -3.90 11.57
N ARG A 60 -6.95 -4.14 10.26
CA ARG A 60 -6.07 -3.46 9.33
C ARG A 60 -6.38 -1.95 9.26
N MET A 61 -7.65 -1.62 9.28
CA MET A 61 -8.10 -0.22 9.34
C MET A 61 -7.59 0.46 10.62
N ASN A 62 -7.69 -0.22 11.75
CA ASN A 62 -7.25 0.34 13.03
C ASN A 62 -5.74 0.62 13.04
N ASP A 63 -4.94 -0.30 12.51
CA ASP A 63 -3.49 -0.10 12.41
C ASP A 63 -3.14 1.07 11.51
N LEU A 64 -3.81 1.17 10.36
CA LEU A 64 -3.62 2.26 9.42
C LEU A 64 -4.00 3.60 10.05
N ARG A 65 -5.16 3.67 10.66
CA ARG A 65 -5.62 4.91 11.31
C ARG A 65 -4.72 5.33 12.45
N ARG A 66 -4.21 4.39 13.21
CA ARG A 66 -3.29 4.67 14.31
C ARG A 66 -2.03 5.36 13.78
N PHE A 67 -1.43 4.81 12.72
CA PHE A 67 -0.28 5.40 12.08
C PHE A 67 -0.58 6.83 11.60
N LEU A 68 -1.68 7.00 10.89
CA LEU A 68 -2.05 8.31 10.35
C LEU A 68 -2.30 9.34 11.47
N ARG A 69 -2.93 8.91 12.55
CA ARG A 69 -3.18 9.77 13.70
C ARG A 69 -1.87 10.19 14.36
N GLU A 70 -0.97 9.26 14.58
CA GLU A 70 0.32 9.54 15.19
C GLU A 70 1.17 10.50 14.37
N LYS A 71 1.02 10.48 13.05
CA LYS A 71 1.73 11.38 12.14
C LYS A 71 0.99 12.69 11.85
N GLY A 72 -0.21 12.85 12.41
CA GLY A 72 -1.02 14.04 12.15
C GLY A 72 -1.59 14.10 10.74
N LEU A 73 -1.76 12.95 10.09
CA LEU A 73 -2.17 12.87 8.68
C LEU A 73 -3.62 12.43 8.48
N LEU A 74 -4.31 12.03 9.57
CA LEU A 74 -5.65 11.45 9.45
C LEU A 74 -6.64 12.37 8.76
N SER A 75 -6.57 13.69 9.01
CA SER A 75 -7.47 14.65 8.39
C SER A 75 -7.27 14.80 6.88
N ARG A 76 -6.14 14.37 6.37
CA ARG A 76 -5.81 14.40 4.95
C ARG A 76 -6.01 13.05 4.26
N ALA A 77 -6.58 12.08 4.96
CA ALA A 77 -6.79 10.74 4.44
C ALA A 77 -8.28 10.48 4.19
N ARG A 78 -8.57 9.84 3.06
CA ARG A 78 -9.89 9.29 2.76
C ARG A 78 -9.68 7.80 2.56
N ILE A 79 -10.27 6.98 3.44
CA ILE A 79 -10.09 5.53 3.39
C ILE A 79 -11.40 4.89 2.95
N THR A 80 -11.36 4.11 1.86
CA THR A 80 -12.53 3.41 1.34
C THR A 80 -12.21 1.95 1.10
N PRO A 81 -13.22 1.06 1.16
CA PRO A 81 -12.98 -0.36 0.88
C PRO A 81 -12.65 -0.57 -0.59
N LEU A 82 -11.73 -1.51 -0.84
CA LEU A 82 -11.26 -1.85 -2.17
C LEU A 82 -11.66 -3.30 -2.46
N ASP A 83 -12.62 -3.50 -3.36
CA ASP A 83 -13.14 -4.82 -3.73
C ASP A 83 -12.47 -5.43 -4.95
N ASP A 84 -11.70 -4.64 -5.68
CA ASP A 84 -11.02 -5.06 -6.90
C ASP A 84 -9.65 -4.35 -6.98
N PRO A 85 -8.78 -4.74 -7.90
CA PRO A 85 -7.42 -4.17 -7.94
C PRO A 85 -7.34 -2.71 -8.42
N TYR A 86 -8.45 -2.13 -8.87
CA TYR A 86 -8.43 -0.82 -9.50
C TYR A 86 -9.10 0.26 -8.66
N GLY A 87 -10.24 -0.04 -8.05
CA GLY A 87 -10.97 0.88 -7.21
C GLY A 87 -11.28 2.22 -7.88
N PRO A 88 -11.37 3.29 -7.08
CA PRO A 88 -11.67 4.61 -7.61
C PRO A 88 -10.58 5.18 -8.52
N ALA A 89 -9.36 4.66 -8.46
CA ALA A 89 -8.30 5.13 -9.36
C ALA A 89 -8.64 4.93 -10.83
N ALA A 90 -9.45 3.91 -11.16
CA ALA A 90 -9.85 3.65 -12.54
C ALA A 90 -10.99 4.56 -13.03
N THR A 91 -11.75 5.16 -12.12
CA THR A 91 -13.00 5.84 -12.47
C THR A 91 -13.12 7.28 -11.99
N SER A 92 -12.34 7.71 -11.01
CA SER A 92 -12.47 9.04 -10.44
C SER A 92 -11.67 10.09 -11.21
N ARG A 93 -12.33 11.19 -11.55
CA ARG A 93 -11.66 12.35 -12.14
C ARG A 93 -10.87 13.16 -11.13
N GLU A 94 -11.15 12.97 -9.84
CA GLU A 94 -10.50 13.73 -8.77
C GLU A 94 -9.06 13.26 -8.52
N ILE A 95 -8.77 11.97 -8.75
CA ILE A 95 -7.44 11.42 -8.50
C ILE A 95 -6.51 11.82 -9.65
N GLU A 96 -5.37 12.40 -9.30
CA GLU A 96 -4.41 12.92 -10.28
C GLU A 96 -3.16 12.05 -10.42
N ALA A 97 -2.81 11.31 -9.37
CA ALA A 97 -1.63 10.47 -9.36
C ALA A 97 -1.85 9.24 -8.50
N ILE A 98 -1.03 8.23 -8.71
CA ILE A 98 -1.05 7.01 -7.90
C ILE A 98 0.39 6.69 -7.48
N VAL A 99 0.57 6.35 -6.21
CA VAL A 99 1.87 5.95 -5.67
C VAL A 99 1.90 4.45 -5.52
N VAL A 100 2.88 3.82 -6.10
CA VAL A 100 3.01 2.36 -6.12
C VAL A 100 4.46 1.95 -5.88
N SER A 101 4.65 0.66 -5.55
CA SER A 101 5.98 0.06 -5.55
C SER A 101 6.25 -0.52 -6.94
N ARG A 102 7.49 -0.95 -7.17
CA ARG A 102 7.83 -1.61 -8.43
C ARG A 102 7.02 -2.87 -8.65
N GLU A 103 6.70 -3.57 -7.59
CA GLU A 103 5.90 -4.79 -7.63
C GLU A 103 4.48 -4.52 -8.10
N THR A 104 3.90 -3.39 -7.69
CA THR A 104 2.52 -3.04 -8.01
C THR A 104 2.39 -2.08 -9.19
N GLU A 105 3.50 -1.63 -9.74
CA GLU A 105 3.49 -0.74 -10.92
C GLU A 105 2.67 -1.29 -12.09
N PRO A 106 2.74 -2.58 -12.44
CA PRO A 106 1.92 -3.11 -13.55
C PRO A 106 0.43 -2.87 -13.37
N GLY A 107 -0.07 -2.94 -12.13
CA GLY A 107 -1.46 -2.63 -11.82
C GLY A 107 -1.82 -1.19 -12.12
N ALA A 108 -0.91 -0.26 -11.80
CA ALA A 108 -1.12 1.17 -12.11
C ALA A 108 -1.16 1.42 -13.61
N ARG A 109 -0.34 0.72 -14.39
CA ARG A 109 -0.36 0.82 -15.85
C ARG A 109 -1.69 0.33 -16.40
N LYS A 110 -2.24 -0.74 -15.85
CA LYS A 110 -3.53 -1.26 -16.25
C LYS A 110 -4.65 -0.29 -15.88
N ILE A 111 -4.57 0.35 -14.72
CA ILE A 111 -5.52 1.40 -14.34
C ILE A 111 -5.56 2.50 -15.40
N ASN A 112 -4.40 2.94 -15.88
CA ASN A 112 -4.35 3.98 -16.91
C ASN A 112 -4.94 3.52 -18.24
N LEU A 113 -4.82 2.24 -18.60
CA LEU A 113 -5.50 1.69 -19.77
C LEU A 113 -7.02 1.76 -19.61
N LEU A 114 -7.52 1.41 -18.44
CA LEU A 114 -8.96 1.48 -18.14
C LEU A 114 -9.46 2.93 -18.16
N ARG A 115 -8.67 3.85 -17.60
CA ARG A 115 -9.01 5.27 -17.62
C ARG A 115 -9.11 5.78 -19.06
N ARG A 116 -8.19 5.40 -19.90
CA ARG A 116 -8.19 5.78 -21.32
C ARG A 116 -9.47 5.27 -22.00
N GLU A 117 -9.84 4.03 -21.76
CA GLU A 117 -11.08 3.45 -22.29
C GLU A 117 -12.32 4.22 -21.84
N ASN A 118 -12.29 4.79 -20.65
CA ASN A 118 -13.41 5.55 -20.08
C ASN A 118 -13.31 7.05 -20.35
N GLY A 119 -12.39 7.49 -21.19
CA GLY A 119 -12.24 8.90 -21.52
C GLY A 119 -11.64 9.76 -20.41
N LEU A 120 -10.92 9.15 -19.49
CA LEU A 120 -10.28 9.87 -18.38
C LEU A 120 -8.80 10.11 -18.69
N PRO A 121 -8.25 11.26 -18.23
CA PRO A 121 -6.82 11.48 -18.37
C PRO A 121 -6.03 10.47 -17.54
N PRO A 122 -4.82 10.09 -17.99
CA PRO A 122 -4.02 9.14 -17.22
C PRO A 122 -3.54 9.73 -15.91
N LEU A 123 -3.39 8.88 -14.91
CA LEU A 123 -2.76 9.25 -13.64
C LEU A 123 -1.25 9.30 -13.83
N GLU A 124 -0.59 10.23 -13.15
CA GLU A 124 0.85 10.15 -13.04
C GLU A 124 1.19 8.98 -12.11
N VAL A 125 2.06 8.10 -12.56
CA VAL A 125 2.45 6.92 -11.77
C VAL A 125 3.77 7.21 -11.09
N ILE A 126 3.74 7.25 -9.76
CA ILE A 126 4.92 7.51 -8.95
C ILE A 126 5.35 6.19 -8.34
N VAL A 127 6.52 5.71 -8.77
CA VAL A 127 7.04 4.42 -8.30
C VAL A 127 8.11 4.66 -7.25
N ILE A 128 7.96 4.03 -6.10
CA ILE A 128 9.00 4.08 -5.08
C ILE A 128 9.76 2.76 -5.05
N ASP A 129 11.00 2.82 -4.62
CA ASP A 129 11.80 1.62 -4.44
C ASP A 129 11.30 0.86 -3.23
N MET A 130 11.36 -0.46 -3.31
CA MET A 130 10.97 -1.31 -2.18
C MET A 130 11.93 -1.10 -1.02
N VAL A 131 11.37 -0.99 0.19
CA VAL A 131 12.17 -0.84 1.41
C VAL A 131 12.81 -2.20 1.72
N PRO A 132 14.14 -2.30 1.73
CA PRO A 132 14.79 -3.57 2.02
C PRO A 132 14.73 -3.92 3.50
N ALA A 133 14.66 -5.21 3.79
CA ALA A 133 14.85 -5.71 5.13
C ALA A 133 16.36 -5.67 5.48
N GLU A 134 16.69 -6.03 6.71
CA GLU A 134 18.06 -6.06 7.20
C GLU A 134 19.03 -6.83 6.30
N ASN A 135 18.55 -7.88 5.63
CA ASN A 135 19.37 -8.70 4.72
C ASN A 135 19.24 -8.27 3.25
N HIS A 136 18.83 -7.05 2.99
CA HIS A 136 18.65 -6.47 1.65
C HIS A 136 17.57 -7.13 0.81
N VAL A 137 16.69 -7.91 1.42
CA VAL A 137 15.52 -8.50 0.76
C VAL A 137 14.31 -7.63 1.11
N PRO A 138 13.42 -7.36 0.14
CA PRO A 138 12.27 -6.50 0.41
C PRO A 138 11.40 -6.99 1.58
N ILE A 139 10.89 -6.05 2.36
CA ILE A 139 9.94 -6.35 3.43
C ILE A 139 8.62 -6.78 2.79
N SER A 140 8.03 -7.85 3.28
CA SER A 140 6.72 -8.32 2.82
C SER A 140 5.93 -8.91 3.97
N THR A 141 4.62 -8.90 3.83
CA THR A 141 3.72 -9.50 4.80
C THR A 141 4.03 -11.00 4.98
N THR A 142 4.32 -11.69 3.87
CA THR A 142 4.67 -13.11 3.92
C THR A 142 5.90 -13.36 4.78
N ARG A 143 6.95 -12.56 4.63
CA ARG A 143 8.16 -12.72 5.43
C ARG A 143 7.91 -12.44 6.92
N ILE A 144 7.09 -11.44 7.21
CA ILE A 144 6.73 -11.12 8.60
C ILE A 144 5.97 -12.29 9.22
N ARG A 145 4.98 -12.83 8.53
CA ARG A 145 4.18 -13.94 9.05
C ARG A 145 4.97 -15.25 9.16
N ARG A 146 5.99 -15.43 8.34
CA ARG A 146 6.91 -16.59 8.46
C ARG A 146 7.89 -16.43 9.62
N GLY A 147 7.95 -15.29 10.26
CA GLY A 147 8.89 -15.03 11.33
C GLY A 147 10.31 -14.77 10.85
N GLU A 148 10.49 -14.44 9.58
CA GLU A 148 11.82 -14.13 9.02
C GLU A 148 12.30 -12.73 9.40
N ILE A 149 11.35 -11.78 9.41
CA ILE A 149 11.63 -10.38 9.72
C ILE A 149 10.54 -9.83 10.60
N ASP A 150 10.81 -8.73 11.27
CA ASP A 150 9.79 -7.96 11.96
C ASP A 150 9.24 -6.87 11.02
N ARG A 151 8.32 -6.04 11.52
CA ARG A 151 7.68 -4.98 10.72
C ARG A 151 8.63 -3.86 10.31
N GLU A 152 9.78 -3.76 10.94
CA GLU A 152 10.83 -2.80 10.59
C GLU A 152 11.89 -3.40 9.66
N GLY A 153 11.74 -4.67 9.29
CA GLY A 153 12.67 -5.34 8.38
C GLY A 153 13.88 -5.96 9.06
N HIS A 154 13.91 -6.01 10.39
CA HIS A 154 15.01 -6.65 11.12
C HIS A 154 14.86 -8.17 11.07
N LEU A 155 15.97 -8.87 10.81
CA LEU A 155 15.95 -10.33 10.82
C LEU A 155 15.69 -10.84 12.23
N LEU A 156 14.73 -11.77 12.34
CA LEU A 156 14.39 -12.38 13.60
C LEU A 156 15.35 -13.53 13.89
N LYS A 157 15.70 -13.69 15.15
CA LYS A 157 16.61 -14.77 15.58
C LYS A 157 16.16 -16.14 15.12
N ARG A 158 14.85 -16.38 15.17
CA ARG A 158 14.25 -17.64 14.72
C ARG A 158 14.44 -17.88 13.23
N ALA A 159 14.29 -16.83 12.41
CA ALA A 159 14.48 -16.92 10.97
C ALA A 159 15.94 -17.20 10.61
N LYS A 160 16.86 -16.58 11.35
CA LYS A 160 18.30 -16.85 11.15
C LYS A 160 18.64 -18.31 11.40
N GLY A 161 18.02 -18.94 12.41
CA GLY A 161 18.18 -20.35 12.66
C GLY A 161 17.57 -21.23 11.58
N LYS A 162 16.38 -20.86 11.08
CA LYS A 162 15.68 -21.61 10.05
C LYS A 162 16.36 -21.61 8.69
N SER A 163 17.12 -20.58 8.37
CA SER A 163 17.80 -20.51 7.08
C SER A 163 18.85 -21.59 6.90
N GLN A 164 19.14 -22.32 7.94
CA GLN A 164 20.11 -23.40 7.94
C GLN A 164 19.47 -24.77 7.70
N VAL A 165 18.17 -24.83 7.57
CA VAL A 165 17.43 -26.10 7.41
C VAL A 165 17.14 -26.37 5.95
#